data_d06548cf75745ec041bdf7b0ef09d16e
#
_entry.id   d06548cf75745ec041bdf7b0ef09d16e
#
_cell.length_a   1.000
_cell.length_b   1.000
_cell.length_c   1.000
_cell.angle_alpha   90.00
_cell.angle_beta   90.00
_cell.angle_gamma   90.00
#
_symmetry.space_group_name_H-M   'P 1'
#
loop_
_entity.id
_entity.type
_entity.pdbx_description
1 polymer ?
#
loop_
_entity_poly.entity_id
_entity_poly.type
_entity_poly.pdbx_seq_one_letter_code
_entity_poly.pdbx_strand_id
1 'polypeptide(L)'
;MSVAAGNKNHLIRLIAVVLTGILAGLSGMVLALILHAIQHLAFGYSYGQIVGSVSFLQGVTESSWPRRIVAIVAGGAVAGFGWWLLGRYGQRRVSIAAAVANPCVPMPAGTTTIHALLQIVTVALGSPLGREVAPREMGALGAGMVARKLRLLEDETRTLIACGAGAGLAAVYNVPLAGALFSLEVMLLSFSWEKTLAAMMTSAIAAWTATLGLGDESQYHFVSSALPHTFLWWAILAGPILGTGAWLFRKATSAARSRVRSNWQMPVFCLLGFSLLAILNLYFPELPGNGKGPMQLALSDGLPLSMVAVLLVLKMVVILAVLRGGAEGGLLTPGLAVGGLVSLLLCALWQLGFPGGDKSSFAVVGATAFLAASMQMPLTAVALVMEFTHMDHSYLAPALLCAAGAFLTCRALDKK
;
A
#
# COMPACT_ATOMS: atom_id res chain seq x y z
N MET A 1 4.17 47.22 -10.08
CA MET A 1 4.33 46.02 -10.91
C MET A 1 4.66 44.74 -10.11
N SER A 2 5.29 44.79 -8.93
CA SER A 2 5.68 43.57 -8.17
C SER A 2 4.50 42.80 -7.54
N VAL A 3 3.49 43.49 -7.03
CA VAL A 3 2.32 42.86 -6.38
C VAL A 3 1.45 42.06 -7.36
N ALA A 4 1.27 42.54 -8.58
CA ALA A 4 0.51 41.85 -9.63
C ALA A 4 1.22 40.58 -10.15
N ALA A 5 2.56 40.58 -10.22
CA ALA A 5 3.35 39.42 -10.62
C ALA A 5 3.34 38.33 -9.52
N GLY A 6 3.42 38.73 -8.25
CA GLY A 6 3.31 37.81 -7.12
C GLY A 6 1.94 37.11 -7.07
N ASN A 7 0.86 37.85 -7.25
CA ASN A 7 -0.51 37.32 -7.23
C ASN A 7 -0.77 36.36 -8.40
N LYS A 8 -0.19 36.61 -9.58
CA LYS A 8 -0.28 35.70 -10.74
C LYS A 8 0.43 34.37 -10.49
N ASN A 9 1.57 34.38 -9.83
CA ASN A 9 2.32 33.16 -9.50
C ASN A 9 1.56 32.31 -8.45
N HIS A 10 0.94 32.91 -7.44
CA HIS A 10 0.12 32.19 -6.46
C HIS A 10 -1.09 31.52 -7.11
N LEU A 11 -1.76 32.17 -8.04
CA LEU A 11 -2.89 31.61 -8.78
C LEU A 11 -2.48 30.40 -9.62
N ILE A 12 -1.33 30.48 -10.33
CA ILE A 12 -0.81 29.36 -11.12
C ILE A 12 -0.49 28.15 -10.23
N ARG A 13 0.12 28.35 -9.06
CA ARG A 13 0.40 27.29 -8.09
C ARG A 13 -0.89 26.64 -7.59
N LEU A 14 -1.90 27.43 -7.24
CA LEU A 14 -3.20 26.93 -6.79
C LEU A 14 -3.87 26.08 -7.89
N ILE A 15 -3.89 26.55 -9.13
CA ILE A 15 -4.40 25.81 -10.27
C ILE A 15 -3.64 24.48 -10.45
N ALA A 16 -2.31 24.48 -10.30
CA ALA A 16 -1.49 23.29 -10.40
C ALA A 16 -1.85 22.25 -9.33
N VAL A 17 -2.03 22.69 -8.08
CA VAL A 17 -2.46 21.84 -6.95
C VAL A 17 -3.83 21.22 -7.21
N VAL A 18 -4.81 22.03 -7.61
CA VAL A 18 -6.18 21.55 -7.89
C VAL A 18 -6.19 20.56 -9.07
N LEU A 19 -5.54 20.88 -10.18
CA LEU A 19 -5.46 19.98 -11.33
C LEU A 19 -4.75 18.66 -10.99
N THR A 20 -3.69 18.73 -10.20
CA THR A 20 -2.98 17.53 -9.75
C THR A 20 -3.88 16.64 -8.87
N GLY A 21 -4.61 17.24 -7.93
CA GLY A 21 -5.57 16.51 -7.09
C GLY A 21 -6.65 15.81 -7.91
N ILE A 22 -7.27 16.52 -8.86
CA ILE A 22 -8.31 15.95 -9.75
C ILE A 22 -7.72 14.81 -10.61
N LEU A 23 -6.57 15.01 -11.25
CA LEU A 23 -5.94 14.00 -12.09
C LEU A 23 -5.53 12.75 -11.30
N ALA A 24 -4.97 12.93 -10.11
CA ALA A 24 -4.62 11.84 -9.21
C ALA A 24 -5.87 11.08 -8.73
N GLY A 25 -6.95 11.82 -8.37
CA GLY A 25 -8.24 11.25 -7.98
C GLY A 25 -8.87 10.42 -9.10
N LEU A 26 -8.98 10.98 -10.30
CA LEU A 26 -9.53 10.28 -11.47
C LEU A 26 -8.69 9.04 -11.85
N SER A 27 -7.37 9.17 -11.87
CA SER A 27 -6.50 8.03 -12.19
C SER A 27 -6.58 6.93 -11.14
N GLY A 28 -6.61 7.28 -9.84
CA GLY A 28 -6.79 6.33 -8.74
C GLY A 28 -8.13 5.62 -8.80
N MET A 29 -9.21 6.36 -9.05
CA MET A 29 -10.56 5.84 -9.25
C MET A 29 -10.62 4.83 -10.42
N VAL A 30 -10.12 5.22 -11.60
CA VAL A 30 -10.12 4.35 -12.79
C VAL A 30 -9.31 3.07 -12.53
N LEU A 31 -8.12 3.17 -11.93
CA LEU A 31 -7.31 1.99 -11.61
C LEU A 31 -8.00 1.07 -10.61
N ALA A 32 -8.71 1.61 -9.61
CA ALA A 32 -9.47 0.82 -8.65
C ALA A 32 -10.68 0.14 -9.31
N LEU A 33 -11.41 0.83 -10.18
CA LEU A 33 -12.53 0.23 -10.94
C LEU A 33 -12.04 -0.90 -11.86
N ILE A 34 -10.93 -0.71 -12.56
CA ILE A 34 -10.31 -1.77 -13.39
C ILE A 34 -9.94 -2.98 -12.51
N LEU A 35 -9.34 -2.75 -11.33
CA LEU A 35 -9.00 -3.82 -10.40
C LEU A 35 -10.24 -4.62 -10.00
N HIS A 36 -11.30 -3.94 -9.55
CA HIS A 36 -12.54 -4.61 -9.13
C HIS A 36 -13.19 -5.36 -10.28
N ALA A 37 -13.29 -4.75 -11.47
CA ALA A 37 -13.87 -5.39 -12.67
C ALA A 37 -13.11 -6.69 -13.03
N ILE A 38 -11.77 -6.67 -12.99
CA ILE A 38 -10.96 -7.86 -13.25
C ILE A 38 -11.14 -8.90 -12.15
N GLN A 39 -11.20 -8.51 -10.87
CA GLN A 39 -11.45 -9.43 -9.76
C GLN A 39 -12.79 -10.15 -9.91
N HIS A 40 -13.86 -9.40 -10.20
CA HIS A 40 -15.20 -9.95 -10.39
C HIS A 40 -15.24 -10.93 -11.58
N LEU A 41 -14.63 -10.54 -12.71
CA LEU A 41 -14.54 -11.39 -13.88
C LEU A 41 -13.70 -12.65 -13.62
N ALA A 42 -12.51 -12.50 -13.02
CA ALA A 42 -11.56 -13.59 -12.81
C ALA A 42 -12.06 -14.63 -11.78
N PHE A 43 -12.64 -14.18 -10.68
CA PHE A 43 -13.10 -15.05 -9.61
C PHE A 43 -14.60 -15.36 -9.64
N GLY A 44 -15.38 -14.63 -10.43
CA GLY A 44 -16.76 -15.00 -10.75
C GLY A 44 -17.80 -14.62 -9.70
N TYR A 45 -17.69 -13.44 -9.12
CA TYR A 45 -18.61 -12.95 -8.10
C TYR A 45 -19.10 -11.54 -8.44
N SER A 46 -20.28 -11.16 -7.90
CA SER A 46 -20.83 -9.78 -7.95
C SER A 46 -20.87 -9.10 -9.32
N TYR A 47 -21.28 -9.81 -10.38
CA TYR A 47 -21.30 -9.27 -11.74
C TYR A 47 -22.17 -8.01 -11.93
N GLY A 48 -23.14 -7.77 -11.04
CA GLY A 48 -24.06 -6.63 -11.12
C GLY A 48 -23.53 -5.33 -10.52
N GLN A 49 -22.47 -5.37 -9.73
CA GLN A 49 -21.91 -4.20 -9.02
C GLN A 49 -20.38 -4.28 -8.99
N ILE A 50 -19.71 -3.33 -9.66
CA ILE A 50 -18.23 -3.26 -9.67
C ILE A 50 -17.67 -2.87 -8.29
N VAL A 51 -18.37 -1.99 -7.58
CA VAL A 51 -18.08 -1.61 -6.20
C VAL A 51 -19.24 -2.10 -5.34
N GLY A 52 -18.96 -3.00 -4.38
CA GLY A 52 -19.98 -3.63 -3.57
C GLY A 52 -19.42 -4.16 -2.25
N SER A 53 -20.31 -4.66 -1.39
CA SER A 53 -20.00 -5.15 -0.04
C SER A 53 -19.23 -6.48 -0.01
N VAL A 54 -19.18 -7.22 -1.13
CA VAL A 54 -18.48 -8.52 -1.19
C VAL A 54 -16.98 -8.30 -1.20
N SER A 55 -16.30 -8.80 -0.17
CA SER A 55 -14.86 -8.70 -0.07
C SER A 55 -14.15 -9.61 -1.08
N PHE A 56 -12.92 -9.26 -1.49
CA PHE A 56 -12.11 -10.13 -2.36
C PHE A 56 -11.89 -11.52 -1.76
N LEU A 57 -11.67 -11.62 -0.44
CA LEU A 57 -11.53 -12.89 0.26
C LEU A 57 -12.79 -13.75 0.12
N GLN A 58 -13.97 -13.16 0.30
CA GLN A 58 -15.24 -13.88 0.12
C GLN A 58 -15.39 -14.34 -1.33
N GLY A 59 -15.13 -13.46 -2.31
CA GLY A 59 -15.18 -13.82 -3.73
C GLY A 59 -14.22 -14.96 -4.11
N VAL A 60 -13.01 -14.99 -3.54
CA VAL A 60 -12.06 -16.09 -3.73
C VAL A 60 -12.57 -17.38 -3.07
N THR A 61 -13.12 -17.31 -1.87
CA THR A 61 -13.60 -18.48 -1.12
C THR A 61 -14.80 -19.14 -1.82
N GLU A 62 -15.73 -18.36 -2.36
CA GLU A 62 -16.90 -18.82 -3.09
C GLU A 62 -16.59 -19.30 -4.52
N SER A 63 -15.43 -18.90 -5.07
CA SER A 63 -14.99 -19.27 -6.42
C SER A 63 -14.59 -20.75 -6.49
N SER A 64 -14.91 -21.41 -7.61
CA SER A 64 -14.51 -22.79 -7.86
C SER A 64 -12.97 -22.93 -7.95
N TRP A 65 -12.44 -24.05 -7.49
CA TRP A 65 -11.00 -24.30 -7.44
C TRP A 65 -10.30 -24.19 -8.81
N PRO A 66 -10.87 -24.65 -9.96
CA PRO A 66 -10.21 -24.50 -11.25
C PRO A 66 -10.10 -23.03 -11.65
N ARG A 67 -11.12 -22.24 -11.36
CA ARG A 67 -11.16 -20.80 -11.67
C ARG A 67 -10.10 -20.05 -10.86
N ARG A 68 -9.96 -20.35 -9.57
CA ARG A 68 -8.90 -19.78 -8.70
C ARG A 68 -7.51 -20.06 -9.27
N ILE A 69 -7.23 -21.32 -9.65
CA ILE A 69 -5.94 -21.70 -10.25
C ILE A 69 -5.69 -20.92 -11.54
N VAL A 70 -6.66 -20.94 -12.47
CA VAL A 70 -6.51 -20.26 -13.78
C VAL A 70 -6.28 -18.78 -13.59
N ALA A 71 -7.04 -18.09 -12.73
CA ALA A 71 -6.88 -16.67 -12.47
C ALA A 71 -5.48 -16.33 -11.93
N ILE A 72 -5.01 -17.07 -10.92
CA ILE A 72 -3.71 -16.81 -10.28
C ILE A 72 -2.55 -17.13 -11.24
N VAL A 73 -2.60 -18.24 -11.98
CA VAL A 73 -1.56 -18.60 -12.95
C VAL A 73 -1.54 -17.61 -14.12
N ALA A 74 -2.71 -17.15 -14.59
CA ALA A 74 -2.80 -16.06 -15.57
C ALA A 74 -2.14 -14.77 -15.05
N GLY A 75 -2.33 -14.46 -13.75
CA GLY A 75 -1.61 -13.37 -13.08
C GLY A 75 -0.09 -13.51 -13.18
N GLY A 76 0.42 -14.72 -13.00
CA GLY A 76 1.86 -15.04 -13.17
C GLY A 76 2.34 -14.87 -14.61
N ALA A 77 1.54 -15.26 -15.59
CA ALA A 77 1.86 -15.06 -17.00
C ALA A 77 1.89 -13.57 -17.35
N VAL A 78 0.85 -12.80 -16.95
CA VAL A 78 0.80 -11.34 -17.16
C VAL A 78 1.99 -10.65 -16.48
N ALA A 79 2.32 -11.01 -15.24
CA ALA A 79 3.47 -10.48 -14.54
C ALA A 79 4.79 -10.77 -15.30
N GLY A 80 5.05 -12.02 -15.58
CA GLY A 80 6.31 -12.45 -16.18
C GLY A 80 6.53 -11.87 -17.57
N PHE A 81 5.58 -12.07 -18.48
CA PHE A 81 5.68 -11.56 -19.84
C PHE A 81 5.55 -10.04 -19.89
N GLY A 82 4.63 -9.45 -19.11
CA GLY A 82 4.38 -8.00 -19.10
C GLY A 82 5.62 -7.21 -18.70
N TRP A 83 6.23 -7.51 -17.56
CA TRP A 83 7.44 -6.78 -17.12
C TRP A 83 8.68 -7.14 -17.93
N TRP A 84 8.80 -8.39 -18.44
CA TRP A 84 9.88 -8.74 -19.34
C TRP A 84 9.82 -7.96 -20.66
N LEU A 85 8.64 -7.87 -21.29
CA LEU A 85 8.43 -7.06 -22.51
C LEU A 85 8.63 -5.57 -22.24
N LEU A 86 8.09 -5.07 -21.13
CA LEU A 86 8.25 -3.67 -20.74
C LEU A 86 9.73 -3.32 -20.53
N GLY A 87 10.51 -4.21 -19.92
CA GLY A 87 11.96 -4.03 -19.75
C GLY A 87 12.75 -4.08 -21.05
N ARG A 88 12.25 -4.83 -22.06
CA ARG A 88 12.93 -4.99 -23.35
C ARG A 88 12.60 -3.89 -24.35
N TYR A 89 11.36 -3.44 -24.38
CA TYR A 89 10.85 -2.51 -25.41
C TYR A 89 10.43 -1.16 -24.85
N GLY A 90 10.24 -1.04 -23.53
CA GLY A 90 9.88 0.21 -22.87
C GLY A 90 11.08 1.15 -22.70
N GLN A 91 10.79 2.41 -22.49
CA GLN A 91 11.79 3.39 -22.05
C GLN A 91 12.24 3.07 -20.61
N ARG A 92 13.47 3.47 -20.27
CA ARG A 92 13.98 3.29 -18.90
C ARG A 92 13.04 3.97 -17.90
N ARG A 93 12.52 3.19 -16.96
CA ARG A 93 11.61 3.68 -15.93
C ARG A 93 12.30 4.68 -15.00
N VAL A 94 11.61 5.79 -14.73
CA VAL A 94 11.99 6.77 -13.72
C VAL A 94 11.08 6.57 -12.51
N SER A 95 11.65 6.23 -11.36
CA SER A 95 10.87 6.08 -10.13
C SER A 95 10.37 7.43 -9.61
N ILE A 96 9.32 7.44 -8.79
CA ILE A 96 8.81 8.67 -8.16
C ILE A 96 9.92 9.38 -7.38
N ALA A 97 10.70 8.63 -6.60
CA ALA A 97 11.81 9.20 -5.82
C ALA A 97 12.88 9.85 -6.73
N ALA A 98 13.20 9.23 -7.87
CA ALA A 98 14.11 9.81 -8.85
C ALA A 98 13.54 11.07 -9.51
N ALA A 99 12.25 11.10 -9.82
CA ALA A 99 11.58 12.27 -10.38
C ALA A 99 11.48 13.42 -9.38
N VAL A 100 11.29 13.13 -8.09
CA VAL A 100 11.33 14.13 -7.01
C VAL A 100 12.75 14.64 -6.79
N ALA A 101 13.75 13.77 -6.83
CA ALA A 101 15.16 14.17 -6.67
C ALA A 101 15.65 15.03 -7.85
N ASN A 102 15.24 14.72 -9.08
CA ASN A 102 15.58 15.48 -10.29
C ASN A 102 14.33 15.73 -11.15
N PRO A 103 13.60 16.83 -10.89
CA PRO A 103 12.36 17.17 -11.61
C PRO A 103 12.55 17.47 -13.11
N CYS A 104 13.80 17.74 -13.54
CA CYS A 104 14.12 17.95 -14.94
C CYS A 104 14.04 16.66 -15.78
N VAL A 105 14.12 15.49 -15.14
CA VAL A 105 14.00 14.20 -15.82
C VAL A 105 12.54 13.71 -15.75
N PRO A 106 11.78 13.77 -16.86
CA PRO A 106 10.38 13.39 -16.86
C PRO A 106 10.20 11.89 -16.70
N MET A 107 9.17 11.49 -15.98
CA MET A 107 8.69 10.10 -15.99
C MET A 107 8.16 9.76 -17.39
N PRO A 108 8.60 8.65 -18.03
CA PRO A 108 8.14 8.27 -19.36
C PRO A 108 6.67 7.80 -19.28
N ALA A 109 5.76 8.57 -19.88
CA ALA A 109 4.31 8.38 -19.70
C ALA A 109 3.85 6.96 -20.10
N GLY A 110 4.24 6.47 -21.29
CA GLY A 110 3.84 5.15 -21.77
C GLY A 110 4.34 4.02 -20.86
N THR A 111 5.63 4.01 -20.54
CA THR A 111 6.24 2.99 -19.66
C THR A 111 5.63 3.03 -18.27
N THR A 112 5.41 4.23 -17.68
CA THR A 112 4.82 4.38 -16.36
C THR A 112 3.38 3.90 -16.33
N THR A 113 2.57 4.25 -17.33
CA THR A 113 1.17 3.81 -17.42
C THR A 113 1.05 2.30 -17.60
N ILE A 114 1.85 1.70 -18.50
CA ILE A 114 1.85 0.24 -18.68
C ILE A 114 2.30 -0.46 -17.40
N HIS A 115 3.31 0.06 -16.71
CA HIS A 115 3.78 -0.48 -15.43
C HIS A 115 2.69 -0.42 -14.35
N ALA A 116 1.96 0.70 -14.25
CA ALA A 116 0.84 0.85 -13.32
C ALA A 116 -0.30 -0.13 -13.65
N LEU A 117 -0.66 -0.30 -14.92
CA LEU A 117 -1.68 -1.25 -15.36
C LEU A 117 -1.28 -2.70 -15.08
N LEU A 118 -0.03 -3.08 -15.33
CA LEU A 118 0.48 -4.42 -15.00
C LEU A 118 0.35 -4.73 -13.50
N GLN A 119 0.64 -3.76 -12.63
CA GLN A 119 0.44 -3.92 -11.18
C GLN A 119 -1.03 -4.17 -10.86
N ILE A 120 -1.93 -3.35 -11.39
CA ILE A 120 -3.37 -3.46 -11.13
C ILE A 120 -3.92 -4.81 -11.60
N VAL A 121 -3.58 -5.23 -12.84
CA VAL A 121 -4.04 -6.50 -13.41
C VAL A 121 -3.51 -7.69 -12.60
N THR A 122 -2.23 -7.70 -12.24
CA THR A 122 -1.64 -8.81 -11.49
C THR A 122 -2.19 -8.91 -10.07
N VAL A 123 -2.42 -7.77 -9.39
CA VAL A 123 -3.06 -7.74 -8.06
C VAL A 123 -4.50 -8.19 -8.15
N ALA A 124 -5.24 -7.78 -9.17
CA ALA A 124 -6.61 -8.24 -9.39
C ALA A 124 -6.69 -9.75 -9.63
N LEU A 125 -5.69 -10.34 -10.28
CA LEU A 125 -5.57 -11.79 -10.52
C LEU A 125 -4.97 -12.56 -9.32
N GLY A 126 -4.82 -11.92 -8.15
CA GLY A 126 -4.45 -12.57 -6.90
C GLY A 126 -3.01 -12.39 -6.45
N SER A 127 -2.18 -11.55 -7.09
CA SER A 127 -0.82 -11.25 -6.62
C SER A 127 -0.83 -10.88 -5.12
N PRO A 128 0.07 -11.43 -4.30
CA PRO A 128 0.16 -11.14 -2.88
C PRO A 128 0.78 -9.77 -2.57
N LEU A 129 0.99 -8.93 -3.59
CA LEU A 129 1.57 -7.59 -3.49
C LEU A 129 0.48 -6.51 -3.44
N GLY A 130 0.86 -5.33 -2.97
CA GLY A 130 -0.05 -4.19 -2.83
C GLY A 130 -0.28 -3.43 -4.13
N ARG A 131 -1.46 -2.82 -4.23
CA ARG A 131 -1.93 -2.04 -5.39
C ARG A 131 -1.59 -0.55 -5.34
N GLU A 132 -1.01 -0.08 -4.23
CA GLU A 132 -0.83 1.34 -3.92
C GLU A 132 0.24 2.04 -4.75
N VAL A 133 1.16 1.30 -5.38
CA VAL A 133 2.24 1.90 -6.17
C VAL A 133 1.72 2.46 -7.49
N ALA A 134 0.79 1.77 -8.15
CA ALA A 134 0.22 2.18 -9.43
C ALA A 134 -0.45 3.58 -9.37
N PRO A 135 -1.41 3.87 -8.46
CA PRO A 135 -2.00 5.20 -8.39
C PRO A 135 -1.02 6.28 -7.93
N ARG A 136 -0.01 5.96 -7.11
CA ARG A 136 1.07 6.90 -6.76
C ARG A 136 1.91 7.27 -7.97
N GLU A 137 2.26 6.32 -8.83
CA GLU A 137 2.99 6.56 -10.07
C GLU A 137 2.17 7.40 -11.06
N MET A 138 0.88 7.12 -11.20
CA MET A 138 0.00 7.90 -12.07
C MET A 138 -0.23 9.33 -11.56
N GLY A 139 -0.40 9.51 -10.26
CA GLY A 139 -0.52 10.82 -9.63
C GLY A 139 0.77 11.65 -9.79
N ALA A 140 1.93 11.06 -9.58
CA ALA A 140 3.23 11.71 -9.78
C ALA A 140 3.47 12.07 -11.25
N LEU A 141 3.14 11.17 -12.18
CA LEU A 141 3.21 11.41 -13.62
C LEU A 141 2.33 12.58 -14.04
N GLY A 142 1.07 12.59 -13.61
CA GLY A 142 0.12 13.68 -13.87
C GLY A 142 0.61 15.01 -13.32
N ALA A 143 1.11 15.01 -12.08
CA ALA A 143 1.71 16.20 -11.45
C ALA A 143 2.89 16.75 -12.26
N GLY A 144 3.82 15.90 -12.70
CA GLY A 144 4.93 16.29 -13.54
C GLY A 144 4.50 16.85 -14.90
N MET A 145 3.41 16.33 -15.48
CA MET A 145 2.83 16.87 -16.72
C MET A 145 2.22 18.26 -16.51
N VAL A 146 1.44 18.45 -15.43
CA VAL A 146 0.87 19.75 -15.03
C VAL A 146 1.96 20.77 -14.79
N ALA A 147 2.98 20.43 -14.01
CA ALA A 147 4.09 21.30 -13.69
C ALA A 147 4.81 21.82 -14.95
N ARG A 148 5.12 20.93 -15.89
CA ARG A 148 5.75 21.31 -17.18
C ARG A 148 4.84 22.20 -18.03
N LYS A 149 3.54 21.89 -18.12
CA LYS A 149 2.58 22.68 -18.90
C LYS A 149 2.42 24.08 -18.34
N LEU A 150 2.44 24.23 -17.02
CA LEU A 150 2.34 25.51 -16.33
C LEU A 150 3.70 26.21 -16.12
N ARG A 151 4.80 25.59 -16.56
CA ARG A 151 6.18 26.10 -16.45
C ARG A 151 6.55 26.48 -15.02
N LEU A 152 6.25 25.60 -14.07
CA LEU A 152 6.60 25.79 -12.66
C LEU A 152 8.12 25.74 -12.46
N LEU A 153 8.60 26.38 -11.41
CA LEU A 153 9.99 26.31 -10.98
C LEU A 153 10.35 24.89 -10.53
N GLU A 154 11.65 24.59 -10.48
CA GLU A 154 12.13 23.25 -10.15
C GLU A 154 11.65 22.76 -8.78
N ASP A 155 11.74 23.60 -7.73
CA ASP A 155 11.28 23.24 -6.38
C ASP A 155 9.75 23.08 -6.28
N GLU A 156 9.01 23.89 -7.03
CA GLU A 156 7.54 23.76 -7.16
C GLU A 156 7.17 22.45 -7.88
N THR A 157 7.91 22.11 -8.94
CA THR A 157 7.73 20.85 -9.69
C THR A 157 8.03 19.64 -8.82
N ARG A 158 9.13 19.68 -8.05
CA ARG A 158 9.49 18.67 -7.05
C ARG A 158 8.36 18.45 -6.04
N THR A 159 7.88 19.54 -5.46
CA THR A 159 6.79 19.53 -4.48
C THR A 159 5.52 18.95 -5.10
N LEU A 160 5.14 19.37 -6.31
CA LEU A 160 3.92 18.92 -6.96
C LEU A 160 3.97 17.42 -7.32
N ILE A 161 5.12 16.90 -7.80
CA ILE A 161 5.32 15.46 -8.08
C ILE A 161 5.14 14.64 -6.81
N ALA A 162 5.73 15.08 -5.69
CA ALA A 162 5.58 14.42 -4.40
C ALA A 162 4.13 14.45 -3.90
N CYS A 163 3.46 15.60 -4.01
CA CYS A 163 2.04 15.74 -3.69
C CYS A 163 1.15 14.86 -4.57
N GLY A 164 1.45 14.75 -5.87
CA GLY A 164 0.75 13.85 -6.79
C GLY A 164 0.87 12.38 -6.39
N ALA A 165 2.05 11.95 -5.90
CA ALA A 165 2.23 10.60 -5.38
C ALA A 165 1.37 10.33 -4.14
N GLY A 166 1.35 11.25 -3.17
CA GLY A 166 0.48 11.14 -1.99
C GLY A 166 -1.01 11.24 -2.33
N ALA A 167 -1.36 12.10 -3.27
CA ALA A 167 -2.72 12.23 -3.79
C ALA A 167 -3.22 10.92 -4.45
N GLY A 168 -2.35 10.21 -5.19
CA GLY A 168 -2.66 8.88 -5.72
C GLY A 168 -2.90 7.83 -4.63
N LEU A 169 -2.15 7.89 -3.53
CA LEU A 169 -2.39 7.05 -2.35
C LEU A 169 -3.74 7.39 -1.70
N ALA A 170 -4.01 8.69 -1.52
CA ALA A 170 -5.25 9.19 -0.95
C ALA A 170 -6.48 8.74 -1.76
N ALA A 171 -6.39 8.79 -3.09
CA ALA A 171 -7.48 8.42 -4.00
C ALA A 171 -7.87 6.95 -3.91
N VAL A 172 -6.88 6.03 -3.91
CA VAL A 172 -7.17 4.58 -3.99
C VAL A 172 -7.69 4.00 -2.70
N TYR A 173 -7.43 4.66 -1.57
CA TYR A 173 -7.78 4.16 -0.25
C TYR A 173 -8.69 5.10 0.57
N ASN A 174 -9.04 6.25 0.02
CA ASN A 174 -9.79 7.31 0.71
C ASN A 174 -9.12 7.75 2.03
N VAL A 175 -7.82 8.12 1.93
CA VAL A 175 -6.97 8.48 3.08
C VAL A 175 -6.28 9.82 2.87
N PRO A 176 -7.00 10.94 2.89
CA PRO A 176 -6.46 12.25 2.57
C PRO A 176 -5.33 12.70 3.50
N LEU A 177 -5.43 12.45 4.80
CA LEU A 177 -4.40 12.83 5.77
C LEU A 177 -3.12 11.99 5.56
N ALA A 178 -3.25 10.67 5.44
CA ALA A 178 -2.11 9.80 5.21
C ALA A 178 -1.44 10.08 3.86
N GLY A 179 -2.20 10.41 2.81
CA GLY A 179 -1.64 10.83 1.53
C GLY A 179 -0.83 12.13 1.62
N ALA A 180 -1.31 13.11 2.38
CA ALA A 180 -0.58 14.35 2.63
C ALA A 180 0.72 14.08 3.42
N LEU A 181 0.64 13.31 4.51
CA LEU A 181 1.80 12.93 5.31
C LEU A 181 2.81 12.12 4.50
N PHE A 182 2.36 11.19 3.65
CA PHE A 182 3.24 10.44 2.75
C PHE A 182 4.05 11.36 1.82
N SER A 183 3.42 12.41 1.28
CA SER A 183 4.11 13.40 0.44
C SER A 183 5.22 14.11 1.19
N LEU A 184 4.99 14.46 2.45
CA LEU A 184 5.93 15.22 3.29
C LEU A 184 7.02 14.33 3.90
N GLU A 185 6.61 13.23 4.52
CA GLU A 185 7.47 12.35 5.30
C GLU A 185 8.34 11.45 4.42
N VAL A 186 7.79 10.94 3.31
CA VAL A 186 8.46 9.92 2.49
C VAL A 186 9.06 10.52 1.22
N MET A 187 8.32 11.41 0.54
CA MET A 187 8.75 11.92 -0.76
C MET A 187 9.61 13.17 -0.66
N LEU A 188 9.21 14.15 0.17
CA LEU A 188 9.91 15.43 0.30
C LEU A 188 10.94 15.45 1.43
N LEU A 189 10.77 14.60 2.45
CA LEU A 189 11.56 14.57 3.69
C LEU A 189 11.66 15.96 4.35
N SER A 190 10.63 16.77 4.19
CA SER A 190 10.59 18.14 4.73
C SER A 190 9.16 18.60 5.00
N PHE A 191 9.01 19.36 6.08
CA PHE A 191 7.77 19.96 6.51
C PHE A 191 7.91 21.48 6.47
N SER A 192 7.22 22.12 5.52
CA SER A 192 7.03 23.58 5.49
C SER A 192 5.56 23.87 5.24
N TRP A 193 5.09 25.04 5.68
CA TRP A 193 3.67 25.39 5.52
C TRP A 193 3.19 25.34 4.07
N GLU A 194 4.00 25.84 3.13
CA GLU A 194 3.66 25.82 1.70
C GLU A 194 3.49 24.40 1.17
N LYS A 195 4.46 23.51 1.49
CA LYS A 195 4.42 22.10 1.08
C LYS A 195 3.30 21.34 1.76
N THR A 196 3.05 21.62 3.04
CA THR A 196 2.00 20.98 3.82
C THR A 196 0.62 21.34 3.27
N LEU A 197 0.36 22.62 2.98
CA LEU A 197 -0.91 23.05 2.39
C LEU A 197 -1.11 22.45 1.00
N ALA A 198 -0.08 22.42 0.16
CA ALA A 198 -0.16 21.78 -1.15
C ALA A 198 -0.47 20.29 -1.05
N ALA A 199 0.21 19.55 -0.14
CA ALA A 199 -0.01 18.13 0.09
C ALA A 199 -1.42 17.84 0.62
N MET A 200 -1.91 18.63 1.59
CA MET A 200 -3.26 18.49 2.13
C MET A 200 -4.32 18.75 1.05
N MET A 201 -4.19 19.84 0.30
CA MET A 201 -5.16 20.17 -0.76
C MET A 201 -5.19 19.12 -1.86
N THR A 202 -4.03 18.70 -2.39
CA THR A 202 -3.99 17.69 -3.45
C THR A 202 -4.56 16.35 -3.00
N SER A 203 -4.23 15.92 -1.78
CA SER A 203 -4.70 14.64 -1.22
C SER A 203 -6.20 14.68 -0.92
N ALA A 204 -6.71 15.77 -0.34
CA ALA A 204 -8.13 15.93 -0.06
C ALA A 204 -8.97 15.98 -1.36
N ILE A 205 -8.52 16.74 -2.36
CA ILE A 205 -9.20 16.81 -3.67
C ILE A 205 -9.18 15.44 -4.35
N ALA A 206 -8.05 14.71 -4.27
CA ALA A 206 -7.95 13.41 -4.91
C ALA A 206 -8.83 12.36 -4.23
N ALA A 207 -8.85 12.30 -2.90
CA ALA A 207 -9.73 11.41 -2.15
C ALA A 207 -11.20 11.72 -2.49
N TRP A 208 -11.61 12.97 -2.37
CA TRP A 208 -12.97 13.39 -2.73
C TRP A 208 -13.36 13.08 -4.18
N THR A 209 -12.46 13.32 -5.15
CA THR A 209 -12.71 12.98 -6.55
C THR A 209 -12.90 11.48 -6.74
N ALA A 210 -12.13 10.66 -6.03
CA ALA A 210 -12.21 9.21 -6.13
C ALA A 210 -13.50 8.63 -5.50
N THR A 211 -14.05 9.26 -4.44
CA THR A 211 -15.30 8.80 -3.82
C THR A 211 -16.50 8.90 -4.76
N LEU A 212 -16.45 9.75 -5.79
CA LEU A 212 -17.51 9.84 -6.80
C LEU A 212 -17.77 8.51 -7.53
N GLY A 213 -16.78 7.64 -7.62
CA GLY A 213 -16.93 6.33 -8.26
C GLY A 213 -16.66 5.14 -7.35
N LEU A 214 -15.96 5.34 -6.22
CA LEU A 214 -15.58 4.25 -5.30
C LEU A 214 -16.42 4.21 -4.02
N GLY A 215 -17.21 5.24 -3.74
CA GLY A 215 -17.91 5.39 -2.45
C GLY A 215 -16.98 5.82 -1.32
N ASP A 216 -17.52 5.85 -0.11
CA ASP A 216 -16.85 6.35 1.11
C ASP A 216 -16.78 5.26 2.19
N GLU A 217 -16.48 4.02 1.80
CA GLU A 217 -16.38 2.91 2.74
C GLU A 217 -14.96 2.81 3.33
N SER A 218 -14.88 2.45 4.62
CA SER A 218 -13.63 2.16 5.30
C SER A 218 -12.92 0.95 4.67
N GLN A 219 -11.59 0.96 4.69
CA GLN A 219 -10.82 -0.16 4.13
C GLN A 219 -10.92 -1.44 4.98
N TYR A 220 -11.08 -1.30 6.29
CA TYR A 220 -11.23 -2.40 7.23
C TYR A 220 -12.39 -2.12 8.19
N HIS A 221 -13.18 -3.15 8.45
CA HIS A 221 -14.16 -3.10 9.52
C HIS A 221 -13.45 -3.41 10.84
N PHE A 222 -13.40 -2.44 11.71
CA PHE A 222 -12.82 -2.52 13.04
C PHE A 222 -13.78 -1.92 14.05
N VAL A 223 -14.01 -2.65 15.14
CA VAL A 223 -14.82 -2.17 16.25
C VAL A 223 -13.87 -1.83 17.40
N SER A 224 -13.82 -0.55 17.74
CA SER A 224 -13.02 -0.10 18.88
C SER A 224 -13.60 -0.62 20.19
N SER A 225 -12.75 -1.18 21.04
CA SER A 225 -13.09 -1.66 22.37
C SER A 225 -12.31 -0.91 23.45
N ALA A 226 -12.77 -1.01 24.70
CA ALA A 226 -12.07 -0.42 25.83
C ALA A 226 -10.69 -1.12 26.02
N LEU A 227 -9.64 -0.31 26.03
CA LEU A 227 -8.27 -0.80 26.21
C LEU A 227 -7.97 -1.05 27.70
N PRO A 228 -7.44 -2.25 28.07
CA PRO A 228 -6.99 -2.48 29.43
C PRO A 228 -5.79 -1.58 29.78
N HIS A 229 -5.61 -1.24 31.07
CA HIS A 229 -4.50 -0.38 31.52
C HIS A 229 -3.11 -0.98 31.16
N THR A 230 -3.01 -2.30 31.03
CA THR A 230 -1.78 -3.00 30.66
C THR A 230 -1.44 -2.87 29.17
N PHE A 231 -2.38 -2.43 28.32
CA PHE A 231 -2.21 -2.37 26.87
C PHE A 231 -1.10 -1.40 26.44
N LEU A 232 -0.94 -0.29 27.18
CA LEU A 232 0.13 0.67 26.90
C LEU A 232 1.52 0.04 27.11
N TRP A 233 1.69 -0.78 28.16
CA TRP A 233 2.93 -1.51 28.41
C TRP A 233 3.22 -2.53 27.33
N TRP A 234 2.18 -3.24 26.87
CA TRP A 234 2.32 -4.13 25.72
C TRP A 234 2.79 -3.35 24.49
N ALA A 235 2.19 -2.21 24.16
CA ALA A 235 2.56 -1.40 23.01
C ALA A 235 4.04 -0.97 23.04
N ILE A 236 4.53 -0.55 24.21
CA ILE A 236 5.95 -0.17 24.41
C ILE A 236 6.88 -1.37 24.20
N LEU A 237 6.55 -2.54 24.75
CA LEU A 237 7.40 -3.74 24.67
C LEU A 237 7.31 -4.43 23.31
N ALA A 238 6.13 -4.45 22.69
CA ALA A 238 5.92 -5.02 21.37
C ALA A 238 6.62 -4.23 20.25
N GLY A 239 6.73 -2.90 20.41
CA GLY A 239 7.36 -2.02 19.42
C GLY A 239 8.72 -2.53 18.94
N PRO A 240 9.73 -2.72 19.79
CA PRO A 240 11.03 -3.24 19.41
C PRO A 240 11.00 -4.61 18.73
N ILE A 241 10.13 -5.51 19.17
CA ILE A 241 9.98 -6.85 18.58
C ILE A 241 9.43 -6.75 17.15
N LEU A 242 8.37 -5.95 16.99
CA LEU A 242 7.76 -5.67 15.67
C LEU A 242 8.76 -4.94 14.75
N GLY A 243 9.57 -4.03 15.30
CA GLY A 243 10.63 -3.35 14.57
C GLY A 243 11.69 -4.30 14.02
N THR A 244 12.08 -5.29 14.82
CA THR A 244 12.99 -6.36 14.40
C THR A 244 12.36 -7.23 13.30
N GLY A 245 11.10 -7.61 13.47
CA GLY A 245 10.34 -8.33 12.44
C GLY A 245 10.22 -7.54 11.13
N ALA A 246 9.95 -6.24 11.21
CA ALA A 246 9.88 -5.35 10.06
C ALA A 246 11.23 -5.19 9.35
N TRP A 247 12.32 -5.14 10.09
CA TRP A 247 13.68 -5.14 9.54
C TRP A 247 13.98 -6.43 8.77
N LEU A 248 13.65 -7.60 9.34
CA LEU A 248 13.78 -8.89 8.66
C LEU A 248 12.94 -8.94 7.39
N PHE A 249 11.70 -8.46 7.44
CA PHE A 249 10.80 -8.36 6.29
C PHE A 249 11.41 -7.50 5.17
N ARG A 250 11.95 -6.33 5.50
CA ARG A 250 12.63 -5.45 4.52
C ARG A 250 13.85 -6.12 3.90
N LYS A 251 14.71 -6.76 4.70
CA LYS A 251 15.90 -7.47 4.22
C LYS A 251 15.50 -8.62 3.29
N ALA A 252 14.52 -9.44 3.67
CA ALA A 252 14.06 -10.57 2.87
C ALA A 252 13.43 -10.12 1.54
N THR A 253 12.55 -9.12 1.57
CA THR A 253 11.90 -8.60 0.36
C THR A 253 12.88 -7.87 -0.56
N SER A 254 13.83 -7.12 -0.01
CA SER A 254 14.92 -6.50 -0.79
C SER A 254 15.83 -7.55 -1.42
N ALA A 255 16.22 -8.58 -0.68
CA ALA A 255 17.02 -9.68 -1.20
C ALA A 255 16.29 -10.49 -2.29
N ALA A 256 14.97 -10.66 -2.18
CA ALA A 256 14.18 -11.29 -3.22
C ALA A 256 14.18 -10.45 -4.51
N ARG A 257 13.97 -9.13 -4.41
CA ARG A 257 13.97 -8.21 -5.55
C ARG A 257 15.35 -8.08 -6.21
N SER A 258 16.43 -8.01 -5.43
CA SER A 258 17.79 -7.86 -5.97
C SER A 258 18.27 -9.06 -6.79
N ARG A 259 17.64 -10.22 -6.62
CA ARG A 259 17.97 -11.45 -7.33
C ARG A 259 17.10 -11.71 -8.56
N VAL A 260 16.25 -10.76 -8.96
CA VAL A 260 15.40 -10.89 -10.15
C VAL A 260 16.27 -10.98 -11.40
N ARG A 261 15.94 -11.92 -12.28
CA ARG A 261 16.60 -12.09 -13.58
C ARG A 261 15.77 -11.41 -14.66
N SER A 262 16.23 -10.27 -15.14
CA SER A 262 15.54 -9.46 -16.17
C SER A 262 15.72 -10.01 -17.60
N ASN A 263 15.87 -11.32 -17.75
CA ASN A 263 16.02 -12.01 -19.03
C ASN A 263 14.79 -12.89 -19.33
N TRP A 264 14.86 -13.73 -20.38
CA TRP A 264 13.79 -14.66 -20.76
C TRP A 264 13.36 -15.65 -19.65
N GLN A 265 14.12 -15.77 -18.57
CA GLN A 265 13.79 -16.62 -17.42
C GLN A 265 12.75 -15.95 -16.48
N MET A 266 12.56 -14.64 -16.58
CA MET A 266 11.60 -13.90 -15.75
C MET A 266 10.17 -14.44 -15.86
N PRO A 267 9.59 -14.68 -17.06
CA PRO A 267 8.27 -15.32 -17.18
C PRO A 267 8.17 -16.66 -16.46
N VAL A 268 9.22 -17.49 -16.55
CA VAL A 268 9.24 -18.81 -15.90
C VAL A 268 9.22 -18.68 -14.38
N PHE A 269 10.06 -17.82 -13.81
CA PHE A 269 10.09 -17.61 -12.36
C PHE A 269 8.81 -16.95 -11.82
N CYS A 270 8.21 -16.03 -12.57
CA CYS A 270 6.89 -15.50 -12.23
C CYS A 270 5.83 -16.59 -12.21
N LEU A 271 5.76 -17.40 -13.27
CA LEU A 271 4.83 -18.52 -13.34
C LEU A 271 5.02 -19.50 -12.18
N LEU A 272 6.24 -19.85 -11.82
CA LEU A 272 6.52 -20.74 -10.68
C LEU A 272 6.04 -20.13 -9.36
N GLY A 273 6.31 -18.84 -9.12
CA GLY A 273 5.86 -18.13 -7.90
C GLY A 273 4.35 -18.05 -7.78
N PHE A 274 3.65 -17.74 -8.88
CA PHE A 274 2.20 -17.70 -8.91
C PHE A 274 1.57 -19.10 -8.90
N SER A 275 2.19 -20.11 -9.49
CA SER A 275 1.73 -21.50 -9.39
C SER A 275 1.83 -22.02 -7.97
N LEU A 276 2.90 -21.67 -7.22
CA LEU A 276 3.01 -21.97 -5.80
C LEU A 276 1.84 -21.32 -5.02
N LEU A 277 1.56 -20.04 -5.29
CA LEU A 277 0.41 -19.36 -4.69
C LEU A 277 -0.91 -20.03 -5.04
N ALA A 278 -1.10 -20.45 -6.31
CA ALA A 278 -2.31 -21.12 -6.78
C ALA A 278 -2.53 -22.48 -6.08
N ILE A 279 -1.48 -23.25 -5.88
CA ILE A 279 -1.55 -24.52 -5.13
C ILE A 279 -1.89 -24.29 -3.67
N LEU A 280 -1.19 -23.38 -3.01
CA LEU A 280 -1.44 -23.05 -1.60
C LEU A 280 -2.85 -22.48 -1.39
N ASN A 281 -3.37 -21.72 -2.34
CA ASN A 281 -4.73 -21.18 -2.30
C ASN A 281 -5.83 -22.24 -2.31
N LEU A 282 -5.56 -23.47 -2.71
CA LEU A 282 -6.55 -24.55 -2.61
C LEU A 282 -6.94 -24.82 -1.15
N TYR A 283 -5.98 -24.71 -0.25
CA TYR A 283 -6.14 -24.97 1.19
C TYR A 283 -6.29 -23.69 2.00
N PHE A 284 -5.75 -22.57 1.51
CA PHE A 284 -5.69 -21.28 2.20
C PHE A 284 -6.17 -20.15 1.28
N PRO A 285 -7.48 -19.96 1.13
CA PRO A 285 -8.06 -18.91 0.26
C PRO A 285 -7.74 -17.49 0.72
N GLU A 286 -7.14 -17.31 1.89
CA GLU A 286 -6.69 -16.04 2.44
C GLU A 286 -5.36 -15.53 1.84
N LEU A 287 -4.60 -16.38 1.16
CA LEU A 287 -3.26 -16.05 0.64
C LEU A 287 -3.27 -15.11 -0.56
N PRO A 288 -4.15 -15.25 -1.57
CA PRO A 288 -4.22 -14.33 -2.70
C PRO A 288 -4.58 -12.91 -2.29
N GLY A 289 -4.17 -11.97 -3.14
CA GLY A 289 -4.40 -10.55 -2.95
C GLY A 289 -3.43 -9.91 -1.95
N ASN A 290 -3.54 -8.60 -1.85
CA ASN A 290 -2.59 -7.70 -1.19
C ASN A 290 -2.47 -7.85 0.35
N GLY A 291 -3.22 -8.74 0.98
CA GLY A 291 -3.21 -8.94 2.44
C GLY A 291 -4.42 -8.34 3.16
N LYS A 292 -5.36 -7.72 2.44
CA LYS A 292 -6.60 -7.20 3.05
C LYS A 292 -7.38 -8.30 3.75
N GLY A 293 -7.50 -9.50 3.15
CA GLY A 293 -8.20 -10.64 3.73
C GLY A 293 -7.62 -11.09 5.09
N PRO A 294 -6.34 -11.50 5.17
CA PRO A 294 -5.72 -11.87 6.44
C PRO A 294 -5.75 -10.78 7.50
N MET A 295 -5.60 -9.51 7.10
CA MET A 295 -5.70 -8.40 8.06
C MET A 295 -7.12 -8.22 8.58
N GLN A 296 -8.15 -8.30 7.72
CA GLN A 296 -9.54 -8.22 8.16
C GLN A 296 -9.90 -9.37 9.10
N LEU A 297 -9.42 -10.59 8.84
CA LEU A 297 -9.59 -11.73 9.74
C LEU A 297 -8.88 -11.52 11.08
N ALA A 298 -7.70 -10.88 11.08
CA ALA A 298 -7.00 -10.52 12.30
C ALA A 298 -7.75 -9.48 13.15
N LEU A 299 -8.56 -8.64 12.50
CA LEU A 299 -9.40 -7.62 13.16
C LEU A 299 -10.76 -8.16 13.61
N SER A 300 -11.16 -9.37 13.21
CA SER A 300 -12.48 -9.96 13.53
C SER A 300 -12.46 -11.02 14.63
N ASP A 301 -11.38 -11.15 15.39
CA ASP A 301 -11.17 -12.09 16.52
C ASP A 301 -11.42 -13.59 16.19
N GLY A 302 -11.68 -13.91 14.92
CA GLY A 302 -12.10 -15.27 14.49
C GLY A 302 -10.97 -16.24 14.15
N LEU A 303 -9.68 -15.82 14.19
CA LEU A 303 -8.57 -16.69 13.79
C LEU A 303 -8.01 -17.51 14.97
N PRO A 304 -7.99 -18.86 14.86
CA PRO A 304 -7.25 -19.69 15.81
C PRO A 304 -5.74 -19.42 15.69
N LEU A 305 -5.03 -19.49 16.83
CA LEU A 305 -3.60 -19.14 16.89
C LEU A 305 -2.73 -19.99 15.96
N SER A 306 -3.06 -21.26 15.78
CA SER A 306 -2.40 -22.16 14.83
C SER A 306 -2.53 -21.64 13.39
N MET A 307 -3.72 -21.14 13.00
CA MET A 307 -3.96 -20.59 11.67
C MET A 307 -3.21 -19.27 11.47
N VAL A 308 -3.11 -18.43 12.51
CA VAL A 308 -2.31 -17.19 12.48
C VAL A 308 -0.84 -17.50 12.14
N ALA A 309 -0.23 -18.49 12.80
CA ALA A 309 1.15 -18.88 12.55
C ALA A 309 1.35 -19.43 11.13
N VAL A 310 0.44 -20.28 10.67
CA VAL A 310 0.47 -20.84 9.31
C VAL A 310 0.34 -19.73 8.26
N LEU A 311 -0.66 -18.86 8.40
CA LEU A 311 -0.86 -17.75 7.45
C LEU A 311 0.32 -16.78 7.42
N LEU A 312 0.94 -16.48 8.56
CA LEU A 312 2.14 -15.66 8.63
C LEU A 312 3.28 -16.25 7.79
N VAL A 313 3.60 -17.53 7.99
CA VAL A 313 4.68 -18.19 7.24
C VAL A 313 4.34 -18.29 5.75
N LEU A 314 3.15 -18.74 5.41
CA LEU A 314 2.74 -18.91 4.02
C LEU A 314 2.66 -17.55 3.28
N LYS A 315 2.16 -16.50 3.95
CA LYS A 315 2.11 -15.16 3.36
C LYS A 315 3.52 -14.64 3.06
N MET A 316 4.47 -14.84 3.98
CA MET A 316 5.88 -14.52 3.73
C MET A 316 6.46 -15.28 2.53
N VAL A 317 6.22 -16.60 2.47
CA VAL A 317 6.70 -17.46 1.39
C VAL A 317 6.18 -16.98 0.02
N VAL A 318 4.87 -16.74 -0.11
CA VAL A 318 4.29 -16.33 -1.39
C VAL A 318 4.72 -14.91 -1.80
N ILE A 319 4.85 -13.97 -0.87
CA ILE A 319 5.39 -12.62 -1.14
C ILE A 319 6.81 -12.73 -1.71
N LEU A 320 7.68 -13.49 -1.03
CA LEU A 320 9.07 -13.64 -1.45
C LEU A 320 9.21 -14.38 -2.78
N ALA A 321 8.40 -15.43 -3.01
CA ALA A 321 8.40 -16.19 -4.25
C ALA A 321 8.00 -15.32 -5.45
N VAL A 322 6.93 -14.53 -5.31
CA VAL A 322 6.41 -13.66 -6.37
C VAL A 322 7.38 -12.49 -6.65
N LEU A 323 7.95 -11.87 -5.61
CA LEU A 323 8.99 -10.84 -5.75
C LEU A 323 10.25 -11.40 -6.42
N ARG A 324 10.68 -12.59 -6.01
CA ARG A 324 11.86 -13.29 -6.61
C ARG A 324 11.64 -13.63 -8.08
N GLY A 325 10.38 -13.89 -8.46
CA GLY A 325 9.96 -14.09 -9.85
C GLY A 325 10.10 -12.84 -10.71
N GLY A 326 10.05 -11.65 -10.09
CA GLY A 326 10.15 -10.36 -10.78
C GLY A 326 8.83 -9.62 -10.92
N ALA A 327 7.75 -10.09 -10.28
CA ALA A 327 6.53 -9.31 -10.20
C ALA A 327 6.75 -8.07 -9.32
N GLU A 328 6.18 -6.95 -9.74
CA GLU A 328 6.27 -5.67 -9.02
C GLU A 328 4.93 -5.30 -8.38
N GLY A 329 5.00 -4.57 -7.27
CA GLY A 329 3.85 -4.12 -6.49
C GLY A 329 4.30 -3.56 -5.15
N GLY A 330 3.36 -2.99 -4.40
CA GLY A 330 3.62 -2.40 -3.10
C GLY A 330 3.78 -3.45 -1.99
N LEU A 331 4.35 -3.02 -0.88
CA LEU A 331 4.51 -3.82 0.33
C LEU A 331 3.78 -3.19 1.54
N LEU A 332 2.96 -2.15 1.30
CA LEU A 332 2.22 -1.47 2.36
C LEU A 332 1.18 -2.40 2.97
N THR A 333 0.19 -2.83 2.19
CA THR A 333 -0.87 -3.73 2.66
C THR A 333 -0.36 -5.13 3.02
N PRO A 334 0.60 -5.75 2.28
CA PRO A 334 1.21 -6.99 2.73
C PRO A 334 1.96 -6.86 4.06
N GLY A 335 2.69 -5.76 4.26
CA GLY A 335 3.36 -5.45 5.52
C GLY A 335 2.40 -5.26 6.68
N LEU A 336 1.27 -4.57 6.44
CA LEU A 336 0.20 -4.41 7.42
C LEU A 336 -0.36 -5.77 7.88
N ALA A 337 -0.64 -6.67 6.92
CA ALA A 337 -1.14 -8.01 7.21
C ALA A 337 -0.13 -8.86 8.00
N VAL A 338 1.14 -8.84 7.60
CA VAL A 338 2.21 -9.54 8.33
C VAL A 338 2.34 -8.98 9.75
N GLY A 339 2.31 -7.66 9.91
CA GLY A 339 2.35 -6.99 11.21
C GLY A 339 1.18 -7.37 12.11
N GLY A 340 -0.04 -7.41 11.57
CA GLY A 340 -1.23 -7.85 12.30
C GLY A 340 -1.14 -9.30 12.77
N LEU A 341 -0.69 -10.22 11.91
CA LEU A 341 -0.50 -11.62 12.27
C LEU A 341 0.59 -11.81 13.34
N VAL A 342 1.73 -11.11 13.23
CA VAL A 342 2.78 -11.13 14.28
C VAL A 342 2.22 -10.61 15.60
N SER A 343 1.41 -9.55 15.56
CA SER A 343 0.83 -8.96 16.76
C SER A 343 -0.16 -9.87 17.46
N LEU A 344 -0.93 -10.69 16.74
CA LEU A 344 -1.78 -11.71 17.33
C LEU A 344 -0.98 -12.78 18.08
N LEU A 345 0.20 -13.18 17.57
CA LEU A 345 1.09 -14.09 18.28
C LEU A 345 1.65 -13.44 19.57
N LEU A 346 2.04 -12.16 19.49
CA LEU A 346 2.49 -11.40 20.65
C LEU A 346 1.37 -11.17 21.67
N CYS A 347 0.14 -10.93 21.20
CA CYS A 347 -1.05 -10.83 22.05
C CYS A 347 -1.28 -12.13 22.83
N ALA A 348 -1.21 -13.28 22.17
CA ALA A 348 -1.40 -14.57 22.82
C ALA A 348 -0.35 -14.81 23.92
N LEU A 349 0.91 -14.44 23.70
CA LEU A 349 1.95 -14.51 24.72
C LEU A 349 1.70 -13.52 25.86
N TRP A 350 1.26 -12.32 25.56
CA TRP A 350 0.96 -11.29 26.55
C TRP A 350 -0.20 -11.71 27.46
N GLN A 351 -1.26 -12.25 26.87
CA GLN A 351 -2.45 -12.67 27.61
C GLN A 351 -2.23 -13.83 28.58
N LEU A 352 -1.11 -14.57 28.50
CA LEU A 352 -0.73 -15.57 29.50
C LEU A 352 -0.45 -14.94 30.89
N GLY A 353 0.08 -13.73 30.93
CA GLY A 353 0.37 -13.02 32.18
C GLY A 353 -0.59 -11.88 32.50
N PHE A 354 -1.19 -11.29 31.47
CA PHE A 354 -2.03 -10.10 31.56
C PHE A 354 -3.32 -10.32 30.75
N PRO A 355 -4.28 -11.09 31.26
CA PRO A 355 -5.52 -11.39 30.57
C PRO A 355 -6.36 -10.12 30.35
N GLY A 356 -7.05 -10.05 29.21
CA GLY A 356 -7.98 -8.96 28.84
C GLY A 356 -7.56 -8.22 27.57
N GLY A 357 -8.52 -7.44 27.03
CA GLY A 357 -8.42 -6.76 25.75
C GLY A 357 -8.68 -7.66 24.54
N ASP A 358 -9.33 -7.09 23.53
CA ASP A 358 -9.68 -7.81 22.30
C ASP A 358 -8.44 -7.97 21.41
N LYS A 359 -8.30 -9.14 20.83
CA LYS A 359 -7.18 -9.46 19.92
C LYS A 359 -7.06 -8.48 18.76
N SER A 360 -8.19 -8.01 18.25
CA SER A 360 -8.27 -6.98 17.20
C SER A 360 -7.55 -5.69 17.58
N SER A 361 -7.62 -5.26 18.84
CA SER A 361 -6.91 -4.11 19.37
C SER A 361 -5.39 -4.26 19.28
N PHE A 362 -4.89 -5.45 19.65
CA PHE A 362 -3.47 -5.78 19.54
C PHE A 362 -3.03 -5.85 18.06
N ALA A 363 -3.88 -6.46 17.20
CA ALA A 363 -3.61 -6.58 15.78
C ALA A 363 -3.48 -5.22 15.09
N VAL A 364 -4.39 -4.27 15.35
CA VAL A 364 -4.39 -2.95 14.69
C VAL A 364 -3.20 -2.11 15.10
N VAL A 365 -2.86 -2.06 16.41
CA VAL A 365 -1.72 -1.28 16.91
C VAL A 365 -0.39 -1.87 16.44
N GLY A 366 -0.25 -3.19 16.49
CA GLY A 366 0.98 -3.81 16.03
C GLY A 366 1.14 -3.81 14.52
N ALA A 367 0.06 -3.93 13.75
CA ALA A 367 0.11 -3.74 12.29
C ALA A 367 0.59 -2.33 11.93
N THR A 368 0.11 -1.30 12.65
CA THR A 368 0.56 0.09 12.52
C THR A 368 2.06 0.21 12.78
N ALA A 369 2.55 -0.37 13.86
CA ALA A 369 3.96 -0.31 14.23
C ALA A 369 4.87 -1.05 13.23
N PHE A 370 4.44 -2.23 12.77
CA PHE A 370 5.17 -2.98 11.74
C PHE A 370 5.23 -2.19 10.42
N LEU A 371 4.11 -1.58 10.00
CA LEU A 371 4.05 -0.75 8.80
C LEU A 371 4.98 0.47 8.93
N ALA A 372 4.95 1.17 10.07
CA ALA A 372 5.81 2.31 10.36
C ALA A 372 7.29 1.97 10.18
N ALA A 373 7.71 0.83 10.70
CA ALA A 373 9.10 0.36 10.62
C ALA A 373 9.45 -0.20 9.22
N SER A 374 8.57 -1.03 8.62
CA SER A 374 8.86 -1.68 7.34
C SER A 374 8.90 -0.70 6.17
N MET A 375 8.09 0.35 6.21
CA MET A 375 8.03 1.38 5.17
C MET A 375 8.78 2.66 5.52
N GLN A 376 9.35 2.75 6.74
CA GLN A 376 10.08 3.93 7.25
C GLN A 376 9.26 5.22 7.20
N MET A 377 7.97 5.13 7.60
CA MET A 377 7.01 6.22 7.56
C MET A 377 6.09 6.24 8.81
N PRO A 378 6.64 6.52 10.00
CA PRO A 378 5.89 6.38 11.25
C PRO A 378 4.64 7.27 11.35
N LEU A 379 4.69 8.52 10.92
CA LEU A 379 3.53 9.41 10.96
C LEU A 379 2.47 8.98 9.94
N THR A 380 2.91 8.71 8.73
CA THR A 380 2.02 8.23 7.66
C THR A 380 1.35 6.90 8.04
N ALA A 381 2.07 5.97 8.67
CA ALA A 381 1.52 4.67 9.06
C ALA A 381 0.42 4.80 10.12
N VAL A 382 0.61 5.65 11.14
CA VAL A 382 -0.41 5.90 12.16
C VAL A 382 -1.65 6.55 11.53
N ALA A 383 -1.48 7.63 10.76
CA ALA A 383 -2.59 8.28 10.08
C ALA A 383 -3.32 7.34 9.11
N LEU A 384 -2.57 6.53 8.34
CA LEU A 384 -3.14 5.59 7.39
C LEU A 384 -4.03 4.54 8.06
N VAL A 385 -3.56 3.95 9.16
CA VAL A 385 -4.34 2.92 9.85
C VAL A 385 -5.53 3.54 10.57
N MET A 386 -5.41 4.77 11.10
CA MET A 386 -6.55 5.51 11.64
C MET A 386 -7.64 5.73 10.58
N GLU A 387 -7.26 6.20 9.39
CA GLU A 387 -8.20 6.41 8.28
C GLU A 387 -8.74 5.09 7.72
N PHE A 388 -7.96 4.00 7.73
CA PHE A 388 -8.38 2.68 7.27
C PHE A 388 -9.44 2.02 8.17
N THR A 389 -9.37 2.25 9.47
CA THR A 389 -10.13 1.50 10.49
C THR A 389 -11.13 2.37 11.23
N HIS A 390 -11.03 3.70 11.10
CA HIS A 390 -11.78 4.68 11.89
C HIS A 390 -11.68 4.40 13.39
N MET A 391 -10.51 3.94 13.89
CA MET A 391 -10.30 3.62 15.29
C MET A 391 -10.41 4.85 16.19
N ASP A 392 -10.88 4.64 17.42
CA ASP A 392 -11.06 5.70 18.40
C ASP A 392 -9.75 6.37 18.82
N HIS A 393 -9.85 7.59 19.30
CA HIS A 393 -8.71 8.39 19.81
C HIS A 393 -7.90 7.66 20.89
N SER A 394 -8.53 6.78 21.68
CA SER A 394 -7.86 6.00 22.74
C SER A 394 -6.70 5.10 22.21
N TYR A 395 -6.74 4.73 20.94
CA TYR A 395 -5.70 3.94 20.29
C TYR A 395 -4.48 4.75 19.85
N LEU A 396 -4.60 6.09 19.81
CA LEU A 396 -3.55 6.96 19.24
C LEU A 396 -2.24 6.87 20.04
N ALA A 397 -2.31 6.98 21.38
CA ALA A 397 -1.11 6.92 22.22
C ALA A 397 -0.40 5.55 22.15
N PRO A 398 -1.09 4.40 22.29
CA PRO A 398 -0.47 3.09 22.07
C PRO A 398 0.12 2.92 20.67
N ALA A 399 -0.58 3.35 19.61
CA ALA A 399 -0.11 3.26 18.23
C ALA A 399 1.16 4.08 18.00
N LEU A 400 1.22 5.33 18.49
CA LEU A 400 2.39 6.19 18.39
C LEU A 400 3.60 5.61 19.12
N LEU A 401 3.42 5.12 20.35
CA LEU A 401 4.52 4.55 21.14
C LEU A 401 5.05 3.25 20.53
N CYS A 402 4.15 2.37 20.10
CA CYS A 402 4.51 1.12 19.45
C CYS A 402 5.22 1.39 18.10
N ALA A 403 4.70 2.31 17.28
CA ALA A 403 5.30 2.70 16.01
C ALA A 403 6.66 3.35 16.18
N ALA A 404 6.82 4.24 17.16
CA ALA A 404 8.11 4.86 17.48
C ALA A 404 9.15 3.82 17.91
N GLY A 405 8.78 2.90 18.84
CA GLY A 405 9.65 1.80 19.27
C GLY A 405 10.07 0.90 18.10
N ALA A 406 9.12 0.53 17.25
CA ALA A 406 9.41 -0.29 16.07
C ALA A 406 10.31 0.42 15.06
N PHE A 407 10.02 1.68 14.74
CA PHE A 407 10.81 2.49 13.81
C PHE A 407 12.27 2.68 14.31
N LEU A 408 12.45 3.07 15.56
CA LEU A 408 13.78 3.28 16.16
C LEU A 408 14.60 1.99 16.15
N THR A 409 13.99 0.86 16.51
CA THR A 409 14.68 -0.44 16.51
C THR A 409 15.08 -0.86 15.09
N CYS A 410 14.17 -0.77 14.14
CA CYS A 410 14.46 -1.08 12.74
C CYS A 410 15.62 -0.21 12.21
N ARG A 411 15.60 1.09 12.50
CA ARG A 411 16.66 2.02 12.10
C ARG A 411 17.99 1.76 12.78
N ALA A 412 17.98 1.33 14.04
CA ALA A 412 19.19 0.95 14.75
C ALA A 412 19.85 -0.30 14.15
N LEU A 413 19.04 -1.28 13.72
CA LEU A 413 19.51 -2.50 13.04
C LEU A 413 20.03 -2.24 11.62
N ASP A 414 19.52 -1.23 10.92
CA ASP A 414 20.01 -0.84 9.59
C ASP A 414 21.41 -0.18 9.63
N LYS A 415 21.83 0.37 10.80
CA LYS A 415 23.15 1.00 10.98
C LYS A 415 24.27 0.01 11.31
N LYS A 416 23.91 -1.22 11.65
CA LYS A 416 24.85 -2.33 11.87
C LYS A 416 25.04 -3.15 10.59
#